data_2711bcec867397bc00e8aec76a0cb281
#
_entry.id   2711bcec867397bc00e8aec76a0cb281
#
_cell.length_a   1.000
_cell.length_b   1.000
_cell.length_c   1.000
_cell.angle_alpha   90.00
_cell.angle_beta   90.00
_cell.angle_gamma   90.00
#
_symmetry.space_group_name_H-M   'P 1'
#
loop_
_entity.id
_entity.type
_entity.pdbx_description
1 polymer ?
#
loop_
_entity_poly.entity_id
_entity_poly.type
_entity_poly.pdbx_seq_one_letter_code
_entity_poly.pdbx_strand_id
1 'polypeptide(L)'
;NRLVKQYLTDYKEVYAYRHIEVQVEEEGTFFITMNEMLAVVLFANLLKNAFVHNVEGGYIRIIITECTITFCNRGTEAELDSRHIFERFYQGKKKEGSTGLGLALADSICKMQGIYLHYYYREGEHCFEVRL
;
A
#
# COMPACT_ATOMS: atom_id res chain seq x y z
N ASN A 1 4.31 7.94 10.54
CA ASN A 1 2.92 8.44 10.43
C ASN A 1 2.84 9.72 9.60
N ARG A 2 3.70 10.69 9.90
CA ARG A 2 3.69 11.99 9.20
C ARG A 2 3.95 11.84 7.71
N LEU A 3 4.92 11.00 7.33
CA LEU A 3 5.28 10.77 5.94
C LEU A 3 4.10 10.16 5.17
N VAL A 4 3.46 9.16 5.74
CA VAL A 4 2.30 8.50 5.13
C VAL A 4 1.16 9.50 4.93
N LYS A 5 0.88 10.31 5.94
CA LYS A 5 -0.19 11.33 5.85
C LYS A 5 0.09 12.38 4.78
N GLN A 6 1.35 12.80 4.66
CA GLN A 6 1.75 13.78 3.65
C GLN A 6 1.51 13.25 2.24
N TYR A 7 1.98 12.04 1.95
CA TYR A 7 1.81 11.45 0.62
C TYR A 7 0.36 11.05 0.36
N LEU A 8 -0.38 10.68 1.41
CA LEU A 8 -1.81 10.42 1.29
C LEU A 8 -2.55 11.64 0.77
N THR A 9 -2.25 12.82 1.31
CA THR A 9 -2.86 14.08 0.87
C THR A 9 -2.60 14.32 -0.61
N ASP A 10 -1.37 14.13 -1.06
CA ASP A 10 -0.99 14.31 -2.46
C ASP A 10 -1.74 13.34 -3.39
N TYR A 11 -1.82 12.07 -3.02
CA TYR A 11 -2.51 11.07 -3.83
C TYR A 11 -4.03 11.24 -3.81
N LYS A 12 -4.63 11.69 -2.72
CA LYS A 12 -6.06 12.00 -2.68
C LYS A 12 -6.41 13.05 -3.72
N GLU A 13 -5.55 14.04 -3.88
CA GLU A 13 -5.74 15.10 -4.87
C GLU A 13 -5.62 14.56 -6.30
N VAL A 14 -4.57 13.77 -6.57
CA VAL A 14 -4.32 13.19 -7.89
C VAL A 14 -5.45 12.25 -8.33
N TYR A 15 -5.97 11.46 -7.41
CA TYR A 15 -7.01 10.47 -7.72
C TYR A 15 -8.42 10.91 -7.28
N ALA A 16 -8.64 12.20 -7.07
CA ALA A 16 -9.93 12.73 -6.63
C ALA A 16 -11.09 12.35 -7.56
N TYR A 17 -10.81 12.25 -8.86
CA TYR A 17 -11.83 11.89 -9.85
C TYR A 17 -12.41 10.48 -9.65
N ARG A 18 -11.75 9.62 -8.89
CA ARG A 18 -12.21 8.24 -8.64
C ARG A 18 -13.13 8.14 -7.43
N HIS A 19 -13.30 9.21 -6.68
CA HIS A 19 -14.19 9.27 -5.51
C HIS A 19 -13.90 8.20 -4.47
N ILE A 20 -12.61 7.97 -4.18
CA ILE A 20 -12.17 7.00 -3.19
C ILE A 20 -12.17 7.64 -1.82
N GLU A 21 -12.89 7.04 -0.87
CA GLU A 21 -12.90 7.47 0.52
C GLU A 21 -11.68 6.91 1.23
N VAL A 22 -11.00 7.74 2.03
CA VAL A 22 -9.80 7.33 2.76
C VAL A 22 -10.03 7.50 4.26
N GLN A 23 -9.76 6.44 5.02
CA GLN A 23 -9.84 6.43 6.47
C GLN A 23 -8.48 6.08 7.05
N VAL A 24 -8.01 6.88 8.02
CA VAL A 24 -6.77 6.61 8.72
C VAL A 24 -7.09 6.30 10.18
N GLU A 25 -6.71 5.11 10.63
CA GLU A 25 -6.91 4.67 12.01
C GLU A 25 -5.55 4.64 12.70
N GLU A 26 -5.28 5.63 13.55
CA GLU A 26 -4.04 5.68 14.31
C GLU A 26 -4.25 5.10 15.71
N GLU A 27 -3.69 3.93 15.95
CA GLU A 27 -3.73 3.26 17.25
C GLU A 27 -2.39 3.37 17.98
N GLY A 28 -1.39 3.96 17.33
CA GLY A 28 -0.06 4.17 17.88
C GLY A 28 0.81 4.91 16.90
N THR A 29 2.08 5.09 17.25
CA THR A 29 3.05 5.72 16.37
C THR A 29 4.04 4.67 15.89
N PHE A 30 4.14 4.53 14.57
CA PHE A 30 5.06 3.60 13.94
C PHE A 30 6.39 4.32 13.71
N PHE A 31 7.44 3.86 14.38
CA PHE A 31 8.79 4.39 14.20
C PHE A 31 9.70 3.35 13.58
N ILE A 32 10.43 3.78 12.57
CA ILE A 32 11.48 2.97 11.96
C ILE A 32 12.63 3.87 11.55
N THR A 33 13.86 3.40 11.80
CA THR A 33 15.05 4.10 11.35
C THR A 33 15.45 3.59 9.99
N MET A 34 15.25 4.41 8.96
CA MET A 34 15.68 4.09 7.60
C MET A 34 15.94 5.37 6.82
N ASN A 35 16.64 5.24 5.70
CA ASN A 35 16.83 6.35 4.79
C ASN A 35 15.50 6.92 4.35
N GLU A 36 15.35 8.24 4.41
CA GLU A 36 14.10 8.90 4.07
C GLU A 36 13.64 8.62 2.64
N MET A 37 14.58 8.57 1.69
CA MET A 37 14.24 8.26 0.30
C MET A 37 13.69 6.85 0.14
N LEU A 38 14.25 5.88 0.86
CA LEU A 38 13.73 4.51 0.84
C LEU A 38 12.34 4.45 1.46
N ALA A 39 12.12 5.18 2.55
CA ALA A 39 10.80 5.26 3.17
C ALA A 39 9.77 5.87 2.22
N VAL A 40 10.15 6.94 1.51
CA VAL A 40 9.27 7.57 0.51
C VAL A 40 8.89 6.57 -0.58
N VAL A 41 9.87 5.86 -1.14
CA VAL A 41 9.61 4.89 -2.20
C VAL A 41 8.70 3.77 -1.70
N LEU A 42 8.98 3.24 -0.50
CA LEU A 42 8.17 2.17 0.09
C LEU A 42 6.71 2.59 0.26
N PHE A 43 6.47 3.66 1.00
CA PHE A 43 5.11 4.06 1.34
C PHE A 43 4.36 4.67 0.16
N ALA A 44 5.05 5.39 -0.73
CA ALA A 44 4.43 5.91 -1.94
C ALA A 44 3.94 4.79 -2.85
N ASN A 45 4.72 3.71 -3.00
CA ASN A 45 4.30 2.57 -3.81
C ASN A 45 3.10 1.85 -3.22
N LEU A 46 3.06 1.69 -1.89
CA LEU A 46 1.92 1.04 -1.23
C LEU A 46 0.66 1.90 -1.34
N LEU A 47 0.79 3.22 -1.15
CA LEU A 47 -0.34 4.14 -1.31
C LEU A 47 -0.84 4.17 -2.76
N LYS A 48 0.07 4.31 -3.71
CA LYS A 48 -0.30 4.32 -5.13
C LYS A 48 -1.03 3.04 -5.51
N ASN A 49 -0.54 1.90 -5.05
CA ASN A 49 -1.17 0.62 -5.29
C ASN A 49 -2.62 0.61 -4.78
N ALA A 50 -2.85 1.14 -3.58
CA ALA A 50 -4.17 1.20 -2.99
C ALA A 50 -5.15 2.06 -3.79
N PHE A 51 -4.67 3.15 -4.39
CA PHE A 51 -5.51 3.99 -5.25
C PHE A 51 -5.73 3.39 -6.64
N VAL A 52 -4.65 2.94 -7.29
CA VAL A 52 -4.70 2.45 -8.68
C VAL A 52 -5.57 1.20 -8.81
N HIS A 53 -5.44 0.29 -7.85
CA HIS A 53 -6.16 -0.99 -7.90
C HIS A 53 -7.49 -0.98 -7.16
N ASN A 54 -7.95 0.20 -6.77
CA ASN A 54 -9.26 0.36 -6.13
C ASN A 54 -10.38 0.39 -7.16
N VAL A 55 -11.62 0.25 -6.69
CA VAL A 55 -12.81 0.47 -7.51
C VAL A 55 -13.22 1.94 -7.39
N GLU A 56 -13.89 2.47 -8.41
CA GLU A 56 -14.46 3.81 -8.33
C GLU A 56 -15.50 3.85 -7.21
N GLY A 57 -15.44 4.87 -6.37
CA GLY A 57 -16.31 4.97 -5.21
C GLY A 57 -15.98 4.01 -4.09
N GLY A 58 -14.82 3.34 -4.16
CA GLY A 58 -14.35 2.43 -3.12
C GLY A 58 -13.74 3.15 -1.94
N TYR A 59 -12.93 2.43 -1.17
CA TYR A 59 -12.30 3.00 0.02
C TYR A 59 -10.89 2.47 0.23
N ILE A 60 -10.13 3.21 1.03
CA ILE A 60 -8.82 2.81 1.54
C ILE A 60 -8.86 2.97 3.05
N ARG A 61 -8.41 1.95 3.76
CA ARG A 61 -8.17 2.03 5.20
C ARG A 61 -6.68 1.93 5.46
N ILE A 62 -6.15 2.86 6.24
CA ILE A 62 -4.76 2.83 6.68
C ILE A 62 -4.77 2.68 8.18
N ILE A 63 -4.22 1.59 8.69
CA ILE A 63 -4.19 1.27 10.12
C ILE A 63 -2.75 1.37 10.59
N ILE A 64 -2.48 2.25 11.54
CA ILE A 64 -1.14 2.50 12.05
C ILE A 64 -1.11 2.11 13.53
N THR A 65 -0.22 1.17 13.85
CA THR A 65 0.05 0.77 15.24
C THR A 65 1.54 1.01 15.55
N GLU A 66 1.97 0.66 16.75
CA GLU A 66 3.39 0.76 17.10
C GLU A 66 4.26 -0.21 16.29
N CYS A 67 3.70 -1.31 15.83
CA CYS A 67 4.45 -2.38 15.15
C CYS A 67 4.11 -2.53 13.68
N THR A 68 3.00 -1.97 13.21
CA THR A 68 2.51 -2.20 11.85
C THR A 68 1.95 -0.94 11.20
N ILE A 69 2.04 -0.90 9.87
CA ILE A 69 1.25 0.01 9.04
C ILE A 69 0.60 -0.86 7.99
N THR A 70 -0.73 -0.86 7.92
CA THR A 70 -1.49 -1.69 7.00
C THR A 70 -2.28 -0.82 6.03
N PHE A 71 -2.18 -1.13 4.74
CA PHE A 71 -2.92 -0.45 3.68
C PHE A 71 -3.95 -1.42 3.11
N CYS A 72 -5.22 -1.16 3.37
CA CYS A 72 -6.32 -2.00 2.90
C CYS A 72 -7.14 -1.25 1.86
N ASN A 73 -7.45 -1.92 0.75
CA ASN A 73 -8.28 -1.33 -0.29
C ASN A 73 -9.25 -2.35 -0.86
N ARG A 74 -10.37 -1.85 -1.33
CA ARG A 74 -11.33 -2.66 -2.07
C ARG A 74 -10.88 -2.72 -3.54
N GLY A 75 -10.87 -3.92 -4.11
CA GLY A 75 -10.49 -4.10 -5.50
C GLY A 75 -11.55 -4.86 -6.28
N THR A 76 -11.44 -4.81 -7.61
CA THR A 76 -12.33 -5.55 -8.49
C THR A 76 -11.94 -7.01 -8.61
N GLU A 77 -10.73 -7.33 -8.25
CA GLU A 77 -10.17 -8.67 -8.40
C GLU A 77 -10.39 -9.49 -7.13
N ALA A 78 -10.46 -10.81 -7.31
CA ALA A 78 -10.43 -11.75 -6.19
C ALA A 78 -9.03 -11.75 -5.57
N GLU A 79 -8.82 -12.62 -4.58
CA GLU A 79 -7.52 -12.76 -3.92
C GLU A 79 -6.39 -12.90 -4.93
N LEU A 80 -5.33 -12.12 -4.75
CA LEU A 80 -4.14 -12.17 -5.58
C LEU A 80 -3.28 -13.37 -5.15
N ASP A 81 -2.43 -13.85 -6.06
CA ASP A 81 -1.53 -14.96 -5.75
C ASP A 81 -0.42 -14.47 -4.82
N SER A 82 -0.50 -14.81 -3.54
CA SER A 82 0.44 -14.37 -2.53
C SER A 82 1.87 -14.88 -2.76
N ARG A 83 2.04 -15.92 -3.57
CA ARG A 83 3.38 -16.45 -3.91
C ARG A 83 4.09 -15.59 -4.94
N HIS A 84 3.35 -14.84 -5.77
CA HIS A 84 3.89 -14.08 -6.89
C HIS A 84 3.62 -12.59 -6.85
N ILE A 85 2.83 -12.13 -5.88
CA ILE A 85 2.37 -10.71 -5.82
C ILE A 85 3.53 -9.71 -5.80
N PHE A 86 4.68 -10.10 -5.25
CA PHE A 86 5.85 -9.22 -5.16
C PHE A 86 6.89 -9.47 -6.25
N GLU A 87 6.58 -10.34 -7.21
CA GLU A 87 7.47 -10.55 -8.35
C GLU A 87 7.40 -9.35 -9.29
N ARG A 88 8.54 -9.07 -9.95
CA ARG A 88 8.62 -7.97 -10.91
C ARG A 88 7.65 -8.22 -12.06
N PHE A 89 6.95 -7.16 -12.47
CA PHE A 89 5.98 -7.18 -13.56
C PHE A 89 4.74 -8.04 -13.31
N TYR A 90 4.58 -8.59 -12.10
CA TYR A 90 3.36 -9.32 -11.79
C TYR A 90 2.18 -8.35 -11.66
N GLN A 91 1.10 -8.68 -12.35
CA GLN A 91 -0.16 -7.95 -12.26
C GLN A 91 -1.29 -8.96 -12.38
N GLY A 92 -2.15 -9.06 -11.37
CA GLY A 92 -3.33 -9.91 -11.43
C GLY A 92 -4.25 -9.45 -12.57
N LYS A 93 -4.38 -8.14 -12.71
CA LYS A 93 -5.09 -7.50 -13.82
C LYS A 93 -4.37 -6.21 -14.16
N LYS A 94 -3.96 -6.08 -15.42
CA LYS A 94 -3.25 -4.89 -15.87
C LYS A 94 -4.17 -3.66 -15.80
N LYS A 95 -3.68 -2.59 -15.18
CA LYS A 95 -4.38 -1.31 -15.09
C LYS A 95 -3.48 -0.19 -15.56
N GLU A 96 -4.11 0.85 -16.10
CA GLU A 96 -3.39 2.03 -16.53
C GLU A 96 -2.62 2.65 -15.36
N GLY A 97 -1.38 3.02 -15.61
CA GLY A 97 -0.50 3.59 -14.61
C GLY A 97 0.24 2.58 -13.74
N SER A 98 -0.05 1.29 -13.91
CA SER A 98 0.65 0.22 -13.18
C SER A 98 1.72 -0.40 -14.06
N THR A 99 2.96 -0.49 -13.53
CA THR A 99 4.10 -1.06 -14.26
C THR A 99 4.43 -2.48 -13.78
N GLY A 100 3.85 -2.91 -12.68
CA GLY A 100 4.18 -4.20 -12.06
C GLY A 100 5.48 -4.19 -11.28
N LEU A 101 6.07 -3.01 -11.05
CA LEU A 101 7.33 -2.87 -10.31
C LEU A 101 7.16 -2.35 -8.89
N GLY A 102 6.05 -1.64 -8.61
CA GLY A 102 5.86 -0.97 -7.32
C GLY A 102 5.91 -1.91 -6.12
N LEU A 103 5.21 -3.04 -6.20
CA LEU A 103 5.18 -4.02 -5.11
C LEU A 103 6.52 -4.75 -4.97
N ALA A 104 7.21 -5.01 -6.09
CA ALA A 104 8.53 -5.62 -6.06
C ALA A 104 9.55 -4.71 -5.37
N LEU A 105 9.49 -3.39 -5.64
CA LEU A 105 10.33 -2.40 -4.98
C LEU A 105 10.03 -2.34 -3.49
N ALA A 106 8.76 -2.29 -3.11
CA ALA A 106 8.35 -2.26 -1.71
C ALA A 106 8.87 -3.49 -0.95
N ASP A 107 8.72 -4.66 -1.53
CA ASP A 107 9.22 -5.91 -0.94
C ASP A 107 10.74 -5.88 -0.77
N SER A 108 11.47 -5.44 -1.79
CA SER A 108 12.93 -5.34 -1.74
C SER A 108 13.39 -4.39 -0.65
N ILE A 109 12.75 -3.24 -0.49
CA ILE A 109 13.09 -2.28 0.55
C ILE A 109 12.85 -2.88 1.93
N CYS A 110 11.73 -3.56 2.14
CA CYS A 110 11.44 -4.21 3.41
C CYS A 110 12.49 -5.26 3.75
N LYS A 111 12.89 -6.09 2.79
CA LYS A 111 13.93 -7.10 2.99
C LYS A 111 15.26 -6.47 3.36
N MET A 112 15.65 -5.39 2.68
CA MET A 112 16.89 -4.68 2.99
C MET A 112 16.90 -4.09 4.40
N GLN A 113 15.75 -3.67 4.89
CA GLN A 113 15.61 -3.05 6.20
C GLN A 113 15.31 -4.03 7.33
N GLY A 114 15.17 -5.33 7.01
CA GLY A 114 14.87 -6.34 8.01
C GLY A 114 13.47 -6.27 8.58
N ILE A 115 12.54 -5.72 7.80
CA ILE A 115 11.13 -5.66 8.17
C ILE A 115 10.33 -6.52 7.21
N TYR A 116 9.08 -6.76 7.54
CA TYR A 116 8.24 -7.71 6.81
C TYR A 116 7.14 -7.00 6.05
N LEU A 117 6.88 -7.45 4.82
CA LEU A 117 5.75 -7.01 4.02
C LEU A 117 4.87 -8.23 3.74
N HIS A 118 3.62 -8.19 4.20
CA HIS A 118 2.65 -9.25 4.01
C HIS A 118 1.47 -8.78 3.23
N TYR A 119 0.99 -9.63 2.34
CA TYR A 119 -0.29 -9.45 1.66
C TYR A 119 -1.28 -10.46 2.22
N TYR A 120 -2.51 -10.00 2.49
CA TYR A 120 -3.62 -10.89 2.78
C TYR A 120 -4.93 -10.33 2.21
N TYR A 121 -5.87 -11.22 2.01
CA TYR A 121 -7.17 -10.89 1.45
C TYR A 121 -8.23 -11.32 2.46
N ARG A 122 -9.16 -10.43 2.77
CA ARG A 122 -10.23 -10.71 3.70
C ARG A 122 -11.47 -9.89 3.37
N GLU A 123 -12.60 -10.57 3.20
CA GLU A 123 -13.90 -9.93 2.99
C GLU A 123 -13.91 -8.87 1.88
N GLY A 124 -13.26 -9.17 0.78
CA GLY A 124 -13.20 -8.26 -0.36
C GLY A 124 -12.13 -7.18 -0.27
N GLU A 125 -11.34 -7.17 0.82
CA GLU A 125 -10.24 -6.22 1.00
C GLU A 125 -8.90 -6.87 0.67
N HIS A 126 -8.10 -6.16 -0.11
CA HIS A 126 -6.69 -6.47 -0.31
C HIS A 126 -5.88 -5.66 0.71
N CYS A 127 -5.10 -6.33 1.54
CA CYS A 127 -4.35 -5.68 2.61
C CYS A 127 -2.86 -5.94 2.46
N PHE A 128 -2.08 -4.87 2.55
CA PHE A 128 -0.62 -4.93 2.55
C PHE A 128 -0.13 -4.39 3.90
N GLU A 129 0.50 -5.24 4.67
CA GLU A 129 0.95 -4.93 6.03
C GLU A 129 2.47 -4.85 6.09
N VAL A 130 2.99 -3.71 6.56
CA VAL A 130 4.40 -3.53 6.90
C VAL A 130 4.53 -3.76 8.40
N ARG A 131 5.35 -4.74 8.79
CA ARG A 131 5.53 -5.14 10.19
C ARG A 131 7.00 -5.10 10.58
N LEU A 132 7.27 -4.53 11.74
CA LEU A 132 8.61 -4.53 12.34
C LEU A 132 9.04 -5.91 12.81
#